data_5cdd64eae0f56e36ba14214a3ca15016
#
_entry.id   5cdd64eae0f56e36ba14214a3ca15016
#
_cell.length_a   1.000
_cell.length_b   1.000
_cell.length_c   1.000
_cell.angle_alpha   90.00
_cell.angle_beta   90.00
_cell.angle_gamma   90.00
#
_symmetry.space_group_name_H-M   'P 1'
#
loop_
_entity.id
_entity.type
_entity.pdbx_description
1 polymer ?
#
loop_
_entity_poly.entity_id
_entity_poly.type
_entity_poly.pdbx_seq_one_letter_code
_entity_poly.pdbx_strand_id
1 'polypeptide(L)'
;MLKRCAALIMALALLSACALAEVYEGETIAEATASVCAGTDGVVATLRAAVGQRVEAGDPLYALRPEKVFASQDGTVSLVNAGAGDKVDGELLEITPMERYTLHCTVEKAYQSPSTMLVHSGETVHIKCTKDGTHRAVGVITQIDSEEYLVLTIGGELYVGETVYLYRDADFSSAQRIGIGTVVVSDTEVYEADGTVSLLRVGAGDYVERGQLLYEVNGGEIAAPVSGILISASCGAGDAVKADQAVAQIVPDGAICVEIRVDEAAAARIAVGDAAELVFAGMEDEDAQPGEVVAIACIAESDQYAVRIRPDSAQVLSLGMSVKVRL
;
A
#
# COMPACT_ATOMS: atom_id res chain seq x y z
N MET A 1 -33.33 77.93 -9.60
CA MET A 1 -32.54 77.26 -10.67
C MET A 1 -31.47 76.26 -10.10
N LEU A 2 -30.91 76.54 -8.94
CA LEU A 2 -29.85 75.69 -8.37
C LEU A 2 -30.27 74.26 -7.98
N LYS A 3 -31.52 74.00 -7.57
CA LYS A 3 -32.04 72.70 -7.19
C LYS A 3 -32.32 71.72 -8.36
N ARG A 4 -32.47 72.24 -9.57
CA ARG A 4 -32.68 71.41 -10.77
C ARG A 4 -31.36 70.97 -11.42
N CYS A 5 -30.26 71.68 -11.22
CA CYS A 5 -28.93 71.28 -11.70
C CYS A 5 -28.32 70.18 -10.84
N ALA A 6 -28.57 70.19 -9.50
CA ALA A 6 -28.06 69.16 -8.60
C ALA A 6 -28.71 67.75 -8.86
N ALA A 7 -30.01 67.73 -9.22
CA ALA A 7 -30.71 66.49 -9.56
C ALA A 7 -30.25 65.92 -10.93
N LEU A 8 -29.84 66.73 -11.86
CA LEU A 8 -29.35 66.28 -13.16
C LEU A 8 -27.92 65.74 -13.10
N ILE A 9 -27.07 66.29 -12.23
CA ILE A 9 -25.70 65.83 -12.02
C ILE A 9 -25.72 64.48 -11.24
N MET A 10 -26.65 64.29 -10.28
CA MET A 10 -26.80 63.05 -9.56
C MET A 10 -27.42 61.91 -10.42
N ALA A 11 -28.26 62.23 -11.39
CA ALA A 11 -28.79 61.28 -12.36
C ALA A 11 -27.74 60.89 -13.43
N LEU A 12 -26.79 61.77 -13.75
CA LEU A 12 -25.72 61.47 -14.71
C LEU A 12 -24.59 60.66 -14.07
N ALA A 13 -24.42 60.74 -12.73
CA ALA A 13 -23.44 59.93 -12.01
C ALA A 13 -23.92 58.47 -11.75
N LEU A 14 -25.23 58.21 -11.89
CA LEU A 14 -25.81 56.88 -11.80
C LEU A 14 -25.88 56.11 -13.14
N LEU A 15 -25.55 56.76 -14.25
CA LEU A 15 -25.56 56.15 -15.59
C LEU A 15 -24.18 55.69 -16.07
N SER A 16 -23.12 55.82 -15.27
CA SER A 16 -21.75 55.47 -15.70
C SER A 16 -21.18 54.20 -15.06
N ALA A 17 -22.03 53.30 -14.58
CA ALA A 17 -21.59 52.00 -14.03
C ALA A 17 -22.34 50.80 -14.64
N CYS A 18 -22.74 50.90 -15.90
CA CYS A 18 -23.03 49.71 -16.68
C CYS A 18 -21.75 49.36 -17.45
N ALA A 19 -20.70 48.95 -16.76
CA ALA A 19 -19.63 48.21 -17.39
C ALA A 19 -20.29 46.96 -17.99
N LEU A 20 -20.29 46.85 -19.32
CA LEU A 20 -20.69 45.63 -20.00
C LEU A 20 -19.75 44.56 -19.47
N ALA A 21 -20.24 43.68 -18.59
CA ALA A 21 -19.47 42.53 -18.11
C ALA A 21 -19.01 41.76 -19.35
N GLU A 22 -17.70 41.64 -19.52
CA GLU A 22 -17.14 40.85 -20.62
C GLU A 22 -17.45 39.40 -20.37
N VAL A 23 -17.94 38.67 -21.37
CA VAL A 23 -18.29 37.26 -21.27
C VAL A 23 -17.20 36.45 -21.95
N TYR A 24 -16.61 35.53 -21.17
CA TYR A 24 -15.58 34.61 -21.63
C TYR A 24 -16.11 33.18 -21.60
N GLU A 25 -15.62 32.36 -22.53
CA GLU A 25 -15.85 30.93 -22.50
C GLU A 25 -14.68 30.25 -21.78
N GLY A 26 -15.00 29.35 -20.86
CA GLY A 26 -14.04 28.62 -20.08
C GLY A 26 -14.46 27.17 -19.89
N GLU A 27 -13.60 26.43 -19.25
CA GLU A 27 -13.86 25.04 -18.87
C GLU A 27 -13.39 24.74 -17.42
N THR A 28 -13.99 23.74 -16.81
CA THR A 28 -13.57 23.28 -15.50
C THR A 28 -12.32 22.42 -15.62
N ILE A 29 -11.29 22.78 -14.86
CA ILE A 29 -10.00 22.06 -14.80
C ILE A 29 -9.65 21.64 -13.37
N ALA A 30 -8.72 20.70 -13.24
CA ALA A 30 -8.12 20.34 -11.96
C ALA A 30 -6.99 21.31 -11.60
N GLU A 31 -7.09 21.98 -10.46
CA GLU A 31 -6.00 22.82 -9.91
C GLU A 31 -4.95 21.96 -9.20
N ALA A 32 -5.37 20.90 -8.53
CA ALA A 32 -4.51 19.97 -7.80
C ALA A 32 -5.06 18.55 -7.83
N THR A 33 -4.19 17.59 -7.58
CA THR A 33 -4.55 16.17 -7.46
C THR A 33 -4.05 15.61 -6.14
N ALA A 34 -4.80 14.70 -5.55
CA ALA A 34 -4.41 13.90 -4.40
C ALA A 34 -4.04 12.49 -4.85
N SER A 35 -2.87 12.03 -4.43
CA SER A 35 -2.44 10.65 -4.67
C SER A 35 -3.09 9.71 -3.68
N VAL A 36 -3.54 8.56 -4.18
CA VAL A 36 -4.00 7.43 -3.38
C VAL A 36 -2.87 6.44 -3.29
N CYS A 37 -2.38 6.17 -2.08
CA CYS A 37 -1.30 5.23 -1.84
C CYS A 37 -1.82 3.95 -1.20
N ALA A 38 -1.17 2.81 -1.51
CA ALA A 38 -1.43 1.56 -0.81
C ALA A 38 -0.88 1.65 0.63
N GLY A 39 -1.65 1.23 1.62
CA GLY A 39 -1.23 1.21 3.02
C GLY A 39 -0.35 0.01 3.37
N THR A 40 -0.42 -1.07 2.60
CA THR A 40 0.30 -2.33 2.80
C THR A 40 0.71 -2.95 1.47
N ASP A 41 1.65 -3.87 1.52
CA ASP A 41 1.99 -4.74 0.38
C ASP A 41 0.80 -5.66 0.06
N GLY A 42 0.63 -6.01 -1.22
CA GLY A 42 -0.42 -6.93 -1.59
C GLY A 42 -0.59 -7.11 -3.09
N VAL A 43 -1.60 -7.90 -3.47
CA VAL A 43 -2.00 -8.09 -4.86
C VAL A 43 -3.43 -7.60 -5.04
N VAL A 44 -3.66 -6.72 -6.01
CA VAL A 44 -4.99 -6.19 -6.30
C VAL A 44 -5.92 -7.34 -6.73
N ALA A 45 -7.02 -7.51 -6.01
CA ALA A 45 -8.10 -8.43 -6.38
C ALA A 45 -9.03 -7.77 -7.42
N THR A 46 -9.50 -6.57 -7.11
CA THR A 46 -10.44 -5.82 -7.96
C THR A 46 -10.26 -4.32 -7.77
N LEU A 47 -10.50 -3.57 -8.85
CA LEU A 47 -10.76 -2.13 -8.81
C LEU A 47 -12.27 -1.91 -8.68
N ARG A 48 -12.72 -1.19 -7.66
CA ARG A 48 -14.15 -0.97 -7.36
C ARG A 48 -14.71 0.33 -7.92
N ALA A 49 -13.85 1.31 -8.22
CA ALA A 49 -14.24 2.59 -8.79
C ALA A 49 -13.72 2.74 -10.21
N ALA A 50 -14.51 3.32 -11.10
CA ALA A 50 -14.09 3.61 -12.47
C ALA A 50 -13.44 4.99 -12.58
N VAL A 51 -12.46 5.14 -13.48
CA VAL A 51 -11.90 6.43 -13.84
C VAL A 51 -13.02 7.34 -14.39
N GLY A 52 -13.10 8.57 -13.90
CA GLY A 52 -14.18 9.52 -14.16
C GLY A 52 -15.32 9.46 -13.14
N GLN A 53 -15.32 8.47 -12.24
CA GLN A 53 -16.33 8.35 -11.19
C GLN A 53 -16.00 9.29 -10.01
N ARG A 54 -17.05 9.86 -9.41
CA ARG A 54 -16.96 10.57 -8.14
C ARG A 54 -16.89 9.54 -7.01
N VAL A 55 -16.03 9.80 -6.04
CA VAL A 55 -15.82 8.99 -4.84
C VAL A 55 -15.87 9.89 -3.60
N GLU A 56 -16.28 9.31 -2.48
CA GLU A 56 -16.25 9.98 -1.19
C GLU A 56 -15.00 9.55 -0.39
N ALA A 57 -14.58 10.41 0.54
CA ALA A 57 -13.48 10.04 1.44
C ALA A 57 -13.85 8.78 2.25
N GLY A 58 -12.99 7.77 2.21
CA GLY A 58 -13.23 6.45 2.82
C GLY A 58 -13.83 5.41 1.88
N ASP A 59 -14.28 5.78 0.67
CA ASP A 59 -14.78 4.81 -0.30
C ASP A 59 -13.66 3.82 -0.71
N PRO A 60 -13.94 2.51 -0.75
CA PRO A 60 -12.97 1.52 -1.17
C PRO A 60 -12.77 1.58 -2.69
N LEU A 61 -11.56 1.96 -3.11
CA LEU A 61 -11.17 2.01 -4.52
C LEU A 61 -10.64 0.67 -5.02
N TYR A 62 -9.82 0.01 -4.20
CA TYR A 62 -9.27 -1.31 -4.51
C TYR A 62 -9.54 -2.27 -3.35
N ALA A 63 -9.79 -3.53 -3.69
CA ALA A 63 -9.70 -4.64 -2.76
C ALA A 63 -8.42 -5.42 -3.06
N LEU A 64 -7.64 -5.75 -2.02
CA LEU A 64 -6.49 -6.61 -2.12
C LEU A 64 -6.90 -8.08 -1.93
N ARG A 65 -6.11 -9.00 -2.51
CA ARG A 65 -6.34 -10.44 -2.34
C ARG A 65 -6.04 -10.85 -0.91
N PRO A 66 -6.81 -11.79 -0.35
CA PRO A 66 -6.44 -12.42 0.91
C PRO A 66 -5.07 -13.08 0.80
N GLU A 67 -4.25 -12.89 1.80
CA GLU A 67 -3.00 -13.61 1.97
C GLU A 67 -3.27 -14.96 2.64
N LYS A 68 -2.66 -16.02 2.11
CA LYS A 68 -2.75 -17.38 2.65
C LYS A 68 -1.44 -17.76 3.28
N VAL A 69 -1.50 -18.14 4.54
CA VAL A 69 -0.33 -18.56 5.32
C VAL A 69 -0.40 -20.05 5.59
N PHE A 70 0.70 -20.72 5.28
CA PHE A 70 0.84 -22.18 5.39
C PHE A 70 1.92 -22.55 6.39
N ALA A 71 1.76 -23.70 7.05
CA ALA A 71 2.78 -24.21 7.95
C ALA A 71 4.10 -24.50 7.20
N SER A 72 5.20 -23.98 7.71
CA SER A 72 6.55 -24.18 7.14
C SER A 72 7.12 -25.55 7.49
N GLN A 73 6.63 -26.18 8.58
CA GLN A 73 7.06 -27.45 9.13
C GLN A 73 5.93 -28.16 9.86
N ASP A 74 6.14 -29.44 10.18
CA ASP A 74 5.23 -30.22 11.02
C ASP A 74 5.35 -29.78 12.48
N GLY A 75 4.21 -29.69 13.18
CA GLY A 75 4.23 -29.24 14.56
C GLY A 75 2.87 -29.25 15.25
N THR A 76 2.84 -28.73 16.46
CA THR A 76 1.61 -28.52 17.23
C THR A 76 1.42 -27.04 17.48
N VAL A 77 0.22 -26.52 17.19
CA VAL A 77 -0.15 -25.13 17.49
C VAL A 77 -0.15 -24.93 19.00
N SER A 78 0.78 -24.14 19.51
CA SER A 78 0.95 -23.86 20.94
C SER A 78 0.11 -22.70 21.42
N LEU A 79 -0.08 -21.71 20.56
CA LEU A 79 -0.80 -20.47 20.87
C LEU A 79 -1.61 -20.00 19.67
N VAL A 80 -2.79 -19.43 19.93
CA VAL A 80 -3.62 -18.71 18.95
C VAL A 80 -4.15 -17.45 19.64
N ASN A 81 -3.79 -16.27 19.12
CA ASN A 81 -4.11 -14.98 19.73
C ASN A 81 -5.38 -14.35 19.20
N ALA A 82 -5.89 -14.77 18.02
CA ALA A 82 -7.07 -14.18 17.42
C ALA A 82 -7.88 -15.22 16.63
N GLY A 83 -9.16 -14.94 16.43
CA GLY A 83 -10.10 -15.75 15.68
C GLY A 83 -10.49 -15.14 14.33
N ALA A 84 -11.31 -15.88 13.56
CA ALA A 84 -11.88 -15.36 12.33
C ALA A 84 -12.78 -14.16 12.62
N GLY A 85 -12.57 -13.05 11.90
CA GLY A 85 -13.22 -11.75 12.08
C GLY A 85 -12.42 -10.74 12.90
N ASP A 86 -11.40 -11.17 13.64
CA ASP A 86 -10.57 -10.28 14.45
C ASP A 86 -9.55 -9.54 13.59
N LYS A 87 -9.24 -8.30 13.98
CA LYS A 87 -8.14 -7.53 13.42
C LYS A 87 -6.87 -7.82 14.22
N VAL A 88 -5.80 -8.16 13.52
CA VAL A 88 -4.47 -8.49 14.08
C VAL A 88 -3.44 -7.54 13.47
N ASP A 89 -2.45 -7.20 14.28
CA ASP A 89 -1.25 -6.45 13.90
C ASP A 89 -0.10 -7.05 14.73
N GLY A 90 0.56 -8.08 14.17
CA GLY A 90 1.62 -8.84 14.82
C GLY A 90 1.30 -10.33 14.96
N GLU A 91 1.70 -10.93 16.10
CA GLU A 91 1.63 -12.36 16.34
C GLU A 91 0.18 -12.90 16.36
N LEU A 92 -0.12 -13.83 15.45
CA LEU A 92 -1.40 -14.52 15.37
C LEU A 92 -1.37 -15.90 16.00
N LEU A 93 -0.39 -16.70 15.67
CA LEU A 93 -0.26 -18.04 16.25
C LEU A 93 1.21 -18.48 16.33
N GLU A 94 1.45 -19.47 17.20
CA GLU A 94 2.73 -20.14 17.34
C GLU A 94 2.61 -21.63 17.06
N ILE A 95 3.64 -22.20 16.44
CA ILE A 95 3.76 -23.64 16.22
C ILE A 95 5.03 -24.15 16.90
N THR A 96 4.87 -25.08 17.83
CA THR A 96 5.98 -25.84 18.36
C THR A 96 6.31 -26.97 17.40
N PRO A 97 7.52 -27.02 16.84
CA PRO A 97 7.93 -28.09 15.93
C PRO A 97 7.76 -29.47 16.50
N MET A 98 7.37 -30.44 15.67
CA MET A 98 7.31 -31.85 16.06
C MET A 98 8.71 -32.38 16.42
N GLU A 99 9.69 -31.99 15.64
CA GLU A 99 11.09 -32.30 15.89
C GLU A 99 11.63 -31.32 16.94
N ARG A 100 11.85 -31.87 18.15
CA ARG A 100 12.20 -31.08 19.34
C ARG A 100 13.60 -30.49 19.31
N TYR A 101 14.48 -30.98 18.44
CA TYR A 101 15.88 -30.60 18.47
C TYR A 101 16.37 -30.07 17.16
N THR A 102 17.02 -28.94 17.27
CA THR A 102 17.83 -28.33 16.21
C THR A 102 19.31 -28.40 16.64
N LEU A 103 20.20 -28.55 15.70
CA LEU A 103 21.63 -28.53 15.95
C LEU A 103 22.20 -27.25 15.34
N HIS A 104 22.91 -26.49 16.17
CA HIS A 104 23.79 -25.40 15.70
C HIS A 104 25.14 -26.03 15.40
N CYS A 105 25.50 -26.02 14.14
CA CYS A 105 26.66 -26.75 13.60
C CYS A 105 27.63 -25.81 12.93
N THR A 106 28.91 -26.20 12.96
CA THR A 106 29.98 -25.52 12.21
C THR A 106 30.78 -26.57 11.43
N VAL A 107 31.50 -26.13 10.40
CA VAL A 107 32.44 -26.99 9.65
C VAL A 107 33.73 -27.27 10.43
N GLU A 108 33.83 -26.76 11.67
CA GLU A 108 34.91 -27.13 12.59
C GLU A 108 34.96 -28.64 12.78
N LYS A 109 36.14 -29.21 12.85
CA LYS A 109 36.30 -30.67 12.93
C LYS A 109 35.80 -31.48 11.72
N ALA A 110 35.39 -30.83 10.63
CA ALA A 110 35.15 -31.54 9.38
C ALA A 110 36.44 -32.23 8.90
N TYR A 111 36.29 -33.32 8.14
CA TYR A 111 37.42 -33.91 7.46
C TYR A 111 37.97 -32.91 6.41
N GLN A 112 39.29 -32.72 6.39
CA GLN A 112 39.93 -31.71 5.59
C GLN A 112 39.93 -32.09 4.08
N SER A 113 38.74 -32.09 3.48
CA SER A 113 38.58 -32.25 2.03
C SER A 113 37.63 -31.21 1.47
N PRO A 114 37.77 -30.79 0.21
CA PRO A 114 36.84 -29.80 -0.40
C PRO A 114 35.38 -30.27 -0.33
N SER A 115 35.12 -31.57 -0.44
CA SER A 115 33.77 -32.13 -0.41
C SER A 115 33.13 -32.10 0.98
N THR A 116 33.87 -32.30 2.05
CA THR A 116 33.33 -32.33 3.42
C THR A 116 33.18 -30.96 4.05
N MET A 117 33.92 -29.96 3.54
CA MET A 117 33.78 -28.55 3.97
C MET A 117 32.68 -27.81 3.26
N LEU A 118 32.14 -28.35 2.18
CA LEU A 118 31.02 -27.75 1.43
C LEU A 118 29.73 -28.49 1.82
N VAL A 119 28.85 -27.81 2.55
CA VAL A 119 27.53 -28.31 2.97
C VAL A 119 26.42 -27.72 2.11
N HIS A 120 25.32 -28.44 1.95
CA HIS A 120 24.20 -28.02 1.13
C HIS A 120 22.87 -28.09 1.92
N SER A 121 22.00 -27.10 1.76
CA SER A 121 20.65 -27.15 2.30
C SER A 121 19.88 -28.30 1.66
N GLY A 122 19.08 -29.00 2.47
CA GLY A 122 18.35 -30.21 2.08
C GLY A 122 19.17 -31.49 2.16
N GLU A 123 20.48 -31.43 2.52
CA GLU A 123 21.32 -32.60 2.68
C GLU A 123 20.96 -33.39 3.94
N THR A 124 20.79 -34.72 3.81
CA THR A 124 20.58 -35.63 4.96
C THR A 124 21.92 -35.95 5.61
N VAL A 125 21.97 -35.83 6.93
CA VAL A 125 23.18 -36.07 7.74
C VAL A 125 22.92 -37.06 8.85
N HIS A 126 23.95 -37.85 9.20
CA HIS A 126 23.96 -38.77 10.29
C HIS A 126 24.71 -38.14 11.47
N ILE A 127 24.08 -38.19 12.65
CA ILE A 127 24.49 -37.49 13.85
C ILE A 127 24.93 -38.51 14.90
N LYS A 128 26.06 -38.22 15.55
CA LYS A 128 26.61 -39.11 16.58
C LYS A 128 27.21 -38.31 17.73
N CYS A 129 26.84 -38.63 18.96
CA CYS A 129 27.40 -38.04 20.18
C CYS A 129 28.94 -38.18 20.20
N THR A 130 29.60 -37.10 20.61
CA THR A 130 31.09 -37.08 20.68
C THR A 130 31.64 -37.80 21.87
N LYS A 131 30.85 -37.95 22.96
CA LYS A 131 31.32 -38.43 24.25
C LYS A 131 31.49 -39.97 24.28
N ASP A 132 30.49 -40.71 23.89
CA ASP A 132 30.46 -42.17 23.96
C ASP A 132 29.94 -42.82 22.67
N GLY A 133 29.38 -42.05 21.78
CA GLY A 133 28.84 -42.52 20.50
C GLY A 133 27.58 -43.35 20.59
N THR A 134 26.94 -43.39 21.78
CA THR A 134 25.71 -44.16 22.00
C THR A 134 24.48 -43.48 21.43
N HIS A 135 24.38 -42.14 21.58
CA HIS A 135 23.27 -41.37 21.04
C HIS A 135 23.52 -41.07 19.58
N ARG A 136 22.52 -41.34 18.77
CA ARG A 136 22.55 -41.18 17.30
C ARG A 136 21.24 -40.67 16.81
N ALA A 137 21.30 -39.85 15.75
CA ALA A 137 20.15 -39.31 15.07
C ALA A 137 20.40 -39.17 13.58
N VAL A 138 19.36 -38.85 12.87
CA VAL A 138 19.41 -38.39 11.47
C VAL A 138 18.77 -37.02 11.41
N GLY A 139 19.31 -36.14 10.58
CA GLY A 139 18.78 -34.81 10.40
C GLY A 139 18.95 -34.31 8.96
N VAL A 140 18.35 -33.16 8.68
CA VAL A 140 18.47 -32.45 7.39
C VAL A 140 19.02 -31.08 7.66
N ILE A 141 19.97 -30.65 6.84
CA ILE A 141 20.50 -29.27 6.84
C ILE A 141 19.41 -28.34 6.30
N THR A 142 18.91 -27.41 7.13
CA THR A 142 17.80 -26.51 6.77
C THR A 142 18.28 -25.12 6.37
N GLN A 143 19.33 -24.63 7.04
CA GLN A 143 19.88 -23.29 6.81
C GLN A 143 21.39 -23.31 6.84
N ILE A 144 22.02 -22.46 6.02
CA ILE A 144 23.47 -22.28 5.99
C ILE A 144 23.73 -20.78 6.02
N ASP A 145 24.58 -20.35 6.96
CA ASP A 145 25.03 -18.97 7.10
C ASP A 145 26.56 -18.94 7.29
N SER A 146 27.28 -18.52 6.26
CA SER A 146 28.75 -18.41 6.24
C SER A 146 29.47 -19.70 6.68
N GLU A 147 29.85 -19.81 7.95
CA GLU A 147 30.58 -20.95 8.53
C GLU A 147 29.70 -21.83 9.43
N GLU A 148 28.44 -21.40 9.68
CA GLU A 148 27.47 -22.07 10.51
C GLU A 148 26.32 -22.65 9.68
N TYR A 149 25.75 -23.74 10.16
CA TYR A 149 24.56 -24.33 9.55
C TYR A 149 23.65 -24.96 10.60
N LEU A 150 22.36 -24.95 10.32
CA LEU A 150 21.34 -25.55 11.16
C LEU A 150 20.93 -26.92 10.62
N VAL A 151 20.81 -27.87 11.51
CA VAL A 151 20.30 -29.22 11.21
C VAL A 151 19.07 -29.49 12.04
N LEU A 152 17.94 -29.75 11.37
CA LEU A 152 16.73 -30.23 12.01
C LEU A 152 16.79 -31.74 12.13
N THR A 153 16.59 -32.27 13.31
CA THR A 153 16.56 -33.73 13.53
C THR A 153 15.25 -34.30 13.01
N ILE A 154 15.30 -35.39 12.27
CA ILE A 154 14.14 -36.13 11.77
C ILE A 154 13.93 -37.47 12.44
N GLY A 155 14.77 -37.86 13.36
CA GLY A 155 14.67 -39.07 14.14
C GLY A 155 15.94 -39.42 14.88
N GLY A 156 15.81 -40.14 15.99
CA GLY A 156 16.90 -40.60 16.84
C GLY A 156 16.79 -40.10 18.27
N GLU A 157 17.81 -40.37 19.07
CA GLU A 157 17.86 -40.00 20.49
C GLU A 157 19.07 -39.10 20.74
N LEU A 158 18.81 -37.86 21.15
CA LEU A 158 19.82 -36.89 21.54
C LEU A 158 19.39 -36.16 22.82
N TYR A 159 20.35 -35.60 23.55
CA TYR A 159 20.08 -34.78 24.73
C TYR A 159 20.42 -33.32 24.47
N VAL A 160 19.61 -32.42 24.99
CA VAL A 160 19.87 -30.97 24.93
C VAL A 160 21.23 -30.67 25.55
N GLY A 161 22.01 -29.82 24.84
CA GLY A 161 23.35 -29.44 25.24
C GLY A 161 24.43 -30.47 24.87
N GLU A 162 24.06 -31.57 24.24
CA GLU A 162 25.01 -32.58 23.79
C GLU A 162 25.81 -32.11 22.61
N THR A 163 27.12 -32.38 22.59
CA THR A 163 27.98 -32.10 21.45
C THR A 163 28.03 -33.34 20.55
N VAL A 164 27.83 -33.13 19.26
CA VAL A 164 27.71 -34.18 18.26
C VAL A 164 28.59 -33.93 17.05
N TYR A 165 29.04 -35.02 16.41
CA TYR A 165 29.63 -34.98 15.09
C TYR A 165 28.58 -35.30 14.02
N LEU A 166 28.73 -34.68 12.86
CA LEU A 166 27.85 -34.85 11.71
C LEU A 166 28.61 -35.55 10.57
N TYR A 167 27.95 -36.50 9.93
CA TYR A 167 28.52 -37.34 8.89
C TYR A 167 27.54 -37.45 7.70
N ARG A 168 28.08 -37.65 6.49
CA ARG A 168 27.27 -37.95 5.30
C ARG A 168 26.89 -39.43 5.21
N ASP A 169 27.59 -40.31 5.89
CA ASP A 169 27.33 -41.74 5.87
C ASP A 169 26.81 -42.25 7.21
N ALA A 170 26.05 -43.36 7.15
CA ALA A 170 25.48 -44.02 8.31
C ALA A 170 26.55 -44.82 9.10
N ASP A 171 27.72 -45.05 8.50
CA ASP A 171 28.82 -45.76 9.12
C ASP A 171 29.69 -44.87 10.02
N PHE A 172 29.41 -43.55 10.01
CA PHE A 172 30.18 -42.55 10.76
C PHE A 172 31.67 -42.53 10.42
N SER A 173 32.00 -42.73 9.16
CA SER A 173 33.38 -42.72 8.68
C SER A 173 34.02 -41.35 8.89
N SER A 174 35.20 -41.29 9.47
CA SER A 174 35.87 -40.03 9.74
C SER A 174 36.14 -39.20 8.45
N ALA A 175 36.28 -39.88 7.31
CA ALA A 175 36.43 -39.21 6.01
C ALA A 175 35.14 -38.55 5.50
N GLN A 176 34.00 -38.86 6.06
CA GLN A 176 32.68 -38.29 5.71
C GLN A 176 32.14 -37.31 6.78
N ARG A 177 32.98 -36.99 7.79
CA ARG A 177 32.59 -36.00 8.79
C ARG A 177 32.58 -34.58 8.23
N ILE A 178 31.44 -33.91 8.35
CA ILE A 178 31.20 -32.57 7.80
C ILE A 178 31.21 -31.47 8.86
N GLY A 179 31.27 -31.81 10.14
CA GLY A 179 31.32 -30.79 11.18
C GLY A 179 31.06 -31.30 12.58
N ILE A 180 30.87 -30.35 13.47
CA ILE A 180 30.52 -30.52 14.89
C ILE A 180 29.37 -29.59 15.21
N GLY A 181 28.48 -29.99 16.09
CA GLY A 181 27.36 -29.18 16.51
C GLY A 181 26.93 -29.40 17.95
N THR A 182 26.06 -28.55 18.43
CA THR A 182 25.44 -28.67 19.76
C THR A 182 23.93 -28.79 19.57
N VAL A 183 23.34 -29.73 20.34
CA VAL A 183 21.89 -29.98 20.33
C VAL A 183 21.19 -28.94 21.18
N VAL A 184 20.24 -28.21 20.57
CA VAL A 184 19.37 -27.25 21.24
C VAL A 184 17.91 -27.63 21.06
N VAL A 185 17.04 -27.10 21.91
CA VAL A 185 15.58 -27.23 21.68
C VAL A 185 15.21 -26.38 20.48
N SER A 186 14.40 -26.94 19.59
CA SER A 186 13.88 -26.19 18.46
C SER A 186 13.01 -25.02 18.95
N ASP A 187 13.25 -23.85 18.43
CA ASP A 187 12.45 -22.66 18.73
C ASP A 187 11.02 -22.83 18.20
N THR A 188 10.07 -22.24 18.92
CA THR A 188 8.68 -22.10 18.46
C THR A 188 8.66 -21.15 17.28
N GLU A 189 7.95 -21.51 16.23
CA GLU A 189 7.78 -20.67 15.06
C GLU A 189 6.58 -19.74 15.26
N VAL A 190 6.80 -18.44 15.14
CA VAL A 190 5.79 -17.40 15.26
C VAL A 190 5.27 -17.03 13.88
N TYR A 191 3.94 -16.99 13.72
CA TYR A 191 3.24 -16.57 12.53
C TYR A 191 2.53 -15.26 12.80
N GLU A 192 2.94 -14.23 12.10
CA GLU A 192 2.41 -12.88 12.22
C GLU A 192 1.35 -12.61 11.16
N ALA A 193 0.45 -11.67 11.47
CA ALA A 193 -0.57 -11.20 10.54
C ALA A 193 -0.77 -9.68 10.71
N ASP A 194 -1.01 -8.99 9.59
CA ASP A 194 -1.47 -7.60 9.56
C ASP A 194 -2.77 -7.53 8.76
N GLY A 195 -3.87 -7.22 9.44
CA GLY A 195 -5.20 -7.11 8.84
C GLY A 195 -6.28 -7.90 9.57
N THR A 196 -7.38 -8.18 8.88
CA THR A 196 -8.50 -8.95 9.43
C THR A 196 -8.39 -10.42 9.03
N VAL A 197 -8.36 -11.31 10.00
CA VAL A 197 -8.36 -12.76 9.78
C VAL A 197 -9.69 -13.16 9.13
N SER A 198 -9.66 -13.53 7.85
CA SER A 198 -10.86 -13.95 7.13
C SER A 198 -11.20 -15.42 7.37
N LEU A 199 -10.18 -16.22 7.64
CA LEU A 199 -10.31 -17.66 7.87
C LEU A 199 -9.21 -18.12 8.81
N LEU A 200 -9.56 -18.89 9.83
CA LEU A 200 -8.62 -19.62 10.69
C LEU A 200 -8.97 -21.12 10.61
N ARG A 201 -7.98 -21.96 10.27
CA ARG A 201 -8.18 -23.39 10.04
C ARG A 201 -7.68 -24.25 11.19
N VAL A 202 -6.99 -23.67 12.14
CA VAL A 202 -6.32 -24.37 13.23
C VAL A 202 -6.65 -23.75 14.58
N GLY A 203 -6.62 -24.54 15.62
CA GLY A 203 -6.80 -24.14 17.02
C GLY A 203 -5.61 -24.55 17.88
N ALA A 204 -5.49 -23.98 19.07
CA ALA A 204 -4.47 -24.38 20.02
C ALA A 204 -4.59 -25.87 20.37
N GLY A 205 -3.49 -26.60 20.28
CA GLY A 205 -3.42 -28.04 20.46
C GLY A 205 -3.54 -28.89 19.19
N ASP A 206 -3.90 -28.28 18.05
CA ASP A 206 -3.98 -28.98 16.78
C ASP A 206 -2.60 -29.34 16.25
N TYR A 207 -2.49 -30.54 15.69
CA TYR A 207 -1.32 -30.93 14.90
C TYR A 207 -1.46 -30.43 13.48
N VAL A 208 -0.38 -29.88 12.92
CA VAL A 208 -0.31 -29.38 11.56
C VAL A 208 0.84 -30.02 10.79
N GLU A 209 0.63 -30.23 9.51
CA GLU A 209 1.64 -30.73 8.58
C GLU A 209 2.22 -29.60 7.76
N ARG A 210 3.47 -29.71 7.36
CA ARG A 210 4.12 -28.76 6.45
C ARG A 210 3.29 -28.56 5.17
N GLY A 211 3.03 -27.31 4.83
CA GLY A 211 2.20 -26.93 3.67
C GLY A 211 0.70 -26.93 3.96
N GLN A 212 0.26 -27.23 5.18
CA GLN A 212 -1.12 -27.10 5.60
C GLN A 212 -1.50 -25.61 5.71
N LEU A 213 -2.66 -25.23 5.17
CA LEU A 213 -3.18 -23.86 5.33
C LEU A 213 -3.54 -23.61 6.81
N LEU A 214 -2.94 -22.60 7.40
CA LEU A 214 -3.18 -22.18 8.78
C LEU A 214 -4.29 -21.15 8.86
N TYR A 215 -4.16 -20.06 8.10
CA TYR A 215 -5.12 -18.97 8.09
C TYR A 215 -5.07 -18.17 6.79
N GLU A 216 -6.11 -17.35 6.59
CA GLU A 216 -6.16 -16.33 5.54
C GLU A 216 -6.41 -14.97 6.21
N VAL A 217 -5.65 -13.96 5.77
CA VAL A 217 -5.83 -12.57 6.17
C VAL A 217 -6.38 -11.80 4.97
N ASN A 218 -7.42 -10.99 5.20
CA ASN A 218 -7.87 -10.08 4.16
C ASN A 218 -6.77 -9.05 3.89
N GLY A 219 -6.40 -8.91 2.64
CA GLY A 219 -5.38 -7.96 2.20
C GLY A 219 -5.78 -6.49 2.35
N GLY A 220 -6.96 -6.23 2.95
CA GLY A 220 -7.46 -4.89 3.18
C GLY A 220 -8.06 -4.24 1.92
N GLU A 221 -8.37 -2.98 2.07
CA GLU A 221 -8.91 -2.12 1.01
C GLU A 221 -8.08 -0.85 0.94
N ILE A 222 -7.84 -0.37 -0.27
CA ILE A 222 -7.23 0.95 -0.48
C ILE A 222 -8.39 1.91 -0.70
N ALA A 223 -8.59 2.82 0.24
CA ALA A 223 -9.69 3.78 0.24
C ALA A 223 -9.28 5.14 -0.31
N ALA A 224 -10.27 5.91 -0.76
CA ALA A 224 -10.08 7.30 -1.18
C ALA A 224 -9.71 8.17 0.04
N PRO A 225 -8.59 8.91 0.02
CA PRO A 225 -8.20 9.79 1.12
C PRO A 225 -9.04 11.08 1.20
N VAL A 226 -9.66 11.46 0.09
CA VAL A 226 -10.48 12.67 -0.06
C VAL A 226 -11.65 12.41 -1.00
N SER A 227 -12.74 13.18 -0.82
CA SER A 227 -13.85 13.20 -1.78
C SER A 227 -13.45 13.95 -3.04
N GLY A 228 -13.87 13.45 -4.22
CA GLY A 228 -13.52 14.06 -5.50
C GLY A 228 -13.74 13.15 -6.70
N ILE A 229 -13.07 13.40 -7.80
CA ILE A 229 -13.18 12.66 -9.04
C ILE A 229 -11.92 11.82 -9.25
N LEU A 230 -12.09 10.50 -9.43
CA LEU A 230 -11.00 9.59 -9.75
C LEU A 230 -10.55 9.82 -11.21
N ILE A 231 -9.33 10.34 -11.42
CA ILE A 231 -8.83 10.71 -12.76
C ILE A 231 -7.87 9.69 -13.34
N SER A 232 -7.21 8.88 -12.49
CA SER A 232 -6.35 7.80 -12.95
C SER A 232 -6.32 6.65 -11.97
N ALA A 233 -6.16 5.44 -12.51
CA ALA A 233 -5.93 4.21 -11.79
C ALA A 233 -4.74 3.50 -12.47
N SER A 234 -3.62 3.33 -11.76
CA SER A 234 -2.37 2.80 -12.33
C SER A 234 -2.20 1.31 -12.13
N CYS A 235 -3.09 0.67 -11.35
CA CYS A 235 -3.05 -0.75 -11.06
C CYS A 235 -4.38 -1.42 -11.44
N GLY A 236 -4.29 -2.65 -11.95
CA GLY A 236 -5.41 -3.51 -12.28
C GLY A 236 -5.44 -4.79 -11.45
N ALA A 237 -6.48 -5.61 -11.65
CA ALA A 237 -6.58 -6.90 -10.99
C ALA A 237 -5.40 -7.81 -11.36
N GLY A 238 -4.71 -8.33 -10.36
CA GLY A 238 -3.51 -9.18 -10.50
C GLY A 238 -2.19 -8.44 -10.32
N ASP A 239 -2.19 -7.11 -10.31
CA ASP A 239 -0.97 -6.34 -10.10
C ASP A 239 -0.56 -6.35 -8.62
N ALA A 240 0.75 -6.47 -8.39
CA ALA A 240 1.32 -6.34 -7.06
C ALA A 240 1.52 -4.85 -6.73
N VAL A 241 1.17 -4.47 -5.52
CA VAL A 241 1.37 -3.13 -4.97
C VAL A 241 2.22 -3.21 -3.71
N LYS A 242 2.97 -2.16 -3.45
CA LYS A 242 3.77 -2.01 -2.23
C LYS A 242 3.22 -0.90 -1.35
N ALA A 243 3.51 -1.00 -0.06
CA ALA A 243 3.23 0.08 0.87
C ALA A 243 3.80 1.41 0.35
N ASP A 244 3.05 2.51 0.53
CA ASP A 244 3.33 3.86 0.04
C ASP A 244 3.38 4.03 -1.48
N GLN A 245 3.12 2.99 -2.27
CA GLN A 245 3.02 3.11 -3.72
C GLN A 245 1.75 3.85 -4.12
N ALA A 246 1.89 4.90 -4.95
CA ALA A 246 0.75 5.60 -5.54
C ALA A 246 0.05 4.70 -6.57
N VAL A 247 -1.24 4.41 -6.35
CA VAL A 247 -2.05 3.49 -7.17
C VAL A 247 -3.17 4.20 -7.94
N ALA A 248 -3.54 5.42 -7.52
CA ALA A 248 -4.55 6.22 -8.20
C ALA A 248 -4.36 7.72 -7.91
N GLN A 249 -5.09 8.57 -8.67
CA GLN A 249 -5.15 10.02 -8.43
C GLN A 249 -6.60 10.48 -8.42
N ILE A 250 -6.91 11.36 -7.47
CA ILE A 250 -8.21 11.99 -7.29
C ILE A 250 -8.03 13.49 -7.41
N VAL A 251 -8.94 14.15 -8.12
CA VAL A 251 -9.10 15.62 -8.05
C VAL A 251 -10.07 15.91 -6.92
N PRO A 252 -9.62 16.52 -5.80
CA PRO A 252 -10.52 16.89 -4.71
C PRO A 252 -11.60 17.88 -5.17
N ASP A 253 -12.79 17.81 -4.57
CA ASP A 253 -13.90 18.70 -4.92
C ASP A 253 -13.54 20.19 -4.81
N GLY A 254 -12.76 20.56 -3.80
CA GLY A 254 -12.27 21.94 -3.63
C GLY A 254 -11.12 22.35 -4.55
N ALA A 255 -10.59 21.42 -5.37
CA ALA A 255 -9.49 21.68 -6.31
C ALA A 255 -9.95 21.73 -7.78
N ILE A 256 -11.25 21.92 -8.01
CA ILE A 256 -11.80 22.16 -9.36
C ILE A 256 -11.98 23.67 -9.51
N CYS A 257 -11.37 24.24 -10.53
CA CYS A 257 -11.52 25.65 -10.89
C CYS A 257 -11.95 25.77 -12.35
N VAL A 258 -12.39 26.98 -12.72
CA VAL A 258 -12.72 27.35 -14.10
C VAL A 258 -11.53 28.08 -14.70
N GLU A 259 -11.04 27.62 -15.84
CA GLU A 259 -10.00 28.31 -16.60
C GLU A 259 -10.62 29.00 -17.83
N ILE A 260 -10.36 30.29 -17.96
CA ILE A 260 -10.64 31.04 -19.17
C ILE A 260 -9.35 31.49 -19.83
N ARG A 261 -9.38 31.71 -21.12
CA ARG A 261 -8.24 32.24 -21.88
C ARG A 261 -8.58 33.63 -22.37
N VAL A 262 -7.76 34.58 -22.01
CA VAL A 262 -7.96 36.00 -22.30
C VAL A 262 -6.76 36.60 -23.05
N ASP A 263 -6.96 37.63 -23.84
CA ASP A 263 -5.89 38.38 -24.48
C ASP A 263 -5.13 39.28 -23.47
N GLU A 264 -4.02 39.86 -23.89
CA GLU A 264 -3.18 40.74 -23.06
C GLU A 264 -3.95 41.95 -22.51
N ALA A 265 -4.87 42.51 -23.33
CA ALA A 265 -5.62 43.70 -22.95
C ALA A 265 -6.65 43.39 -21.85
N ALA A 266 -7.30 42.22 -21.91
CA ALA A 266 -8.19 41.72 -20.87
C ALA A 266 -7.40 41.31 -19.63
N ALA A 267 -6.28 40.56 -19.77
CA ALA A 267 -5.43 40.15 -18.65
C ALA A 267 -4.92 41.34 -17.84
N ALA A 268 -4.62 42.45 -18.47
CA ALA A 268 -4.18 43.69 -17.79
C ALA A 268 -5.27 44.38 -16.95
N ARG A 269 -6.54 44.02 -17.14
CA ARG A 269 -7.69 44.60 -16.42
C ARG A 269 -8.20 43.69 -15.30
N ILE A 270 -7.91 42.42 -15.39
CA ILE A 270 -8.33 41.41 -14.40
C ILE A 270 -7.28 41.34 -13.28
N ALA A 271 -7.74 41.28 -12.03
CA ALA A 271 -6.88 41.13 -10.87
C ALA A 271 -7.27 39.91 -10.05
N VAL A 272 -6.29 39.32 -9.33
CA VAL A 272 -6.56 38.28 -8.35
C VAL A 272 -7.42 38.87 -7.23
N GLY A 273 -8.53 38.22 -6.90
CA GLY A 273 -9.55 38.71 -5.98
C GLY A 273 -10.77 39.32 -6.65
N ASP A 274 -10.77 39.49 -7.98
CA ASP A 274 -11.94 39.98 -8.70
C ASP A 274 -13.08 38.95 -8.64
N ALA A 275 -14.31 39.47 -8.45
CA ALA A 275 -15.51 38.64 -8.43
C ALA A 275 -15.91 38.25 -9.86
N ALA A 276 -16.35 37.02 -10.03
CA ALA A 276 -16.84 36.50 -11.30
C ALA A 276 -18.22 35.85 -11.12
N GLU A 277 -19.01 35.88 -12.18
CA GLU A 277 -20.25 35.11 -12.29
C GLU A 277 -20.02 33.92 -13.25
N LEU A 278 -20.34 32.74 -12.79
CA LEU A 278 -20.12 31.48 -13.50
C LEU A 278 -21.45 30.84 -13.88
N VAL A 279 -21.68 30.65 -15.19
CA VAL A 279 -22.84 29.93 -15.71
C VAL A 279 -22.38 28.61 -16.32
N PHE A 280 -22.63 27.52 -15.65
CA PHE A 280 -22.23 26.18 -16.11
C PHE A 280 -23.17 25.67 -17.21
N ALA A 281 -22.66 24.82 -18.09
CA ALA A 281 -23.46 24.22 -19.16
C ALA A 281 -24.71 23.52 -18.60
N GLY A 282 -25.89 23.92 -19.15
CA GLY A 282 -27.20 23.42 -18.73
C GLY A 282 -27.87 24.23 -17.62
N MET A 283 -27.26 25.30 -17.13
CA MET A 283 -27.87 26.31 -16.26
C MET A 283 -28.40 27.48 -17.05
N GLU A 284 -29.44 28.17 -16.52
CA GLU A 284 -29.89 29.43 -17.06
C GLU A 284 -29.07 30.59 -16.49
N ASP A 285 -29.05 31.72 -17.18
CA ASP A 285 -28.26 32.91 -16.78
C ASP A 285 -28.65 33.45 -15.39
N GLU A 286 -29.88 33.14 -14.95
CA GLU A 286 -30.42 33.54 -13.63
C GLU A 286 -29.85 32.68 -12.48
N ASP A 287 -29.29 31.52 -12.80
CA ASP A 287 -28.68 30.57 -11.85
C ASP A 287 -27.14 30.72 -11.75
N ALA A 288 -26.59 31.87 -12.19
CA ALA A 288 -25.16 32.14 -12.14
C ALA A 288 -24.60 31.94 -10.71
N GLN A 289 -23.46 31.24 -10.64
CA GLN A 289 -22.76 30.99 -9.39
C GLN A 289 -21.65 32.02 -9.19
N PRO A 290 -21.48 32.57 -7.98
CA PRO A 290 -20.36 33.44 -7.68
C PRO A 290 -19.04 32.67 -7.67
N GLY A 291 -17.97 33.36 -8.03
CA GLY A 291 -16.59 32.85 -7.97
C GLY A 291 -15.61 34.01 -7.86
N GLU A 292 -14.36 33.68 -7.58
CA GLU A 292 -13.27 34.63 -7.39
C GLU A 292 -12.09 34.25 -8.26
N VAL A 293 -11.45 35.23 -8.88
CA VAL A 293 -10.18 35.04 -9.60
C VAL A 293 -9.06 34.70 -8.62
N VAL A 294 -8.53 33.49 -8.72
CA VAL A 294 -7.49 32.99 -7.82
C VAL A 294 -6.09 33.03 -8.42
N ALA A 295 -5.97 33.02 -9.73
CA ALA A 295 -4.67 33.07 -10.39
C ALA A 295 -4.78 33.60 -11.82
N ILE A 296 -3.73 34.28 -12.27
CA ILE A 296 -3.54 34.72 -13.64
C ILE A 296 -2.16 34.22 -14.07
N ALA A 297 -2.08 33.55 -15.22
CA ALA A 297 -0.82 33.05 -15.74
C ALA A 297 0.11 34.24 -16.09
N CYS A 298 1.38 34.12 -15.69
CA CYS A 298 2.41 35.10 -16.02
C CYS A 298 3.05 34.88 -17.41
N ILE A 299 2.69 33.79 -18.08
CA ILE A 299 3.23 33.40 -19.40
C ILE A 299 2.07 33.14 -20.32
N ALA A 300 2.07 33.79 -21.48
CA ALA A 300 1.08 33.55 -22.50
C ALA A 300 1.33 32.24 -23.24
N GLU A 301 0.26 31.53 -23.53
CA GLU A 301 0.22 30.39 -24.45
C GLU A 301 -0.59 30.81 -25.69
N SER A 302 0.01 30.78 -26.85
CA SER A 302 -0.66 31.22 -28.12
C SER A 302 -1.28 32.62 -28.04
N ASP A 303 -0.54 33.58 -27.48
CA ASP A 303 -0.96 34.98 -27.26
C ASP A 303 -2.17 35.13 -26.31
N GLN A 304 -2.45 34.12 -25.49
CA GLN A 304 -3.52 34.18 -24.49
C GLN A 304 -2.98 33.86 -23.09
N TYR A 305 -3.57 34.50 -22.10
CA TYR A 305 -3.28 34.28 -20.68
C TYR A 305 -4.39 33.44 -20.05
N ALA A 306 -4.01 32.39 -19.29
CA ALA A 306 -4.96 31.61 -18.53
C ALA A 306 -5.31 32.34 -17.22
N VAL A 307 -6.60 32.52 -16.96
CA VAL A 307 -7.14 33.06 -15.72
C VAL A 307 -7.94 31.96 -15.04
N ARG A 308 -7.62 31.69 -13.77
CA ARG A 308 -8.31 30.68 -13.00
C ARG A 308 -9.24 31.31 -11.99
N ILE A 309 -10.45 30.77 -11.94
CA ILE A 309 -11.54 31.28 -11.13
C ILE A 309 -12.04 30.11 -10.28
N ARG A 310 -12.10 30.33 -8.99
CA ARG A 310 -12.62 29.33 -8.04
C ARG A 310 -14.08 29.64 -7.77
N PRO A 311 -15.00 28.67 -7.97
CA PRO A 311 -16.40 28.82 -7.57
C PRO A 311 -16.54 28.90 -6.05
N ASP A 312 -17.38 29.78 -5.54
CA ASP A 312 -17.64 29.94 -4.09
C ASP A 312 -18.53 28.82 -3.52
N SER A 313 -19.27 28.13 -4.37
CA SER A 313 -20.20 27.08 -3.95
C SER A 313 -19.57 25.69 -4.02
N ALA A 314 -19.88 24.86 -3.03
CA ALA A 314 -19.55 23.44 -2.99
C ALA A 314 -20.37 22.58 -3.98
N GLN A 315 -20.71 23.15 -5.15
CA GLN A 315 -21.47 22.42 -6.16
C GLN A 315 -20.65 21.26 -6.72
N VAL A 316 -21.35 20.17 -7.01
CA VAL A 316 -20.75 18.97 -7.62
C VAL A 316 -20.35 19.27 -9.07
N LEU A 317 -19.12 19.73 -9.26
CA LEU A 317 -18.57 20.02 -10.58
C LEU A 317 -17.93 18.77 -11.19
N SER A 318 -18.03 18.64 -12.52
CA SER A 318 -17.28 17.64 -13.29
C SER A 318 -16.15 18.34 -14.04
N LEU A 319 -15.08 17.63 -14.36
CA LEU A 319 -13.98 18.15 -15.17
C LEU A 319 -14.40 18.27 -16.65
N GLY A 320 -13.91 19.29 -17.34
CA GLY A 320 -14.21 19.53 -18.76
C GLY A 320 -15.61 20.09 -19.03
N MET A 321 -16.30 20.61 -18.00
CA MET A 321 -17.58 21.31 -18.22
C MET A 321 -17.33 22.67 -18.82
N SER A 322 -18.10 23.04 -19.86
CA SER A 322 -18.10 24.39 -20.41
C SER A 322 -18.77 25.37 -19.46
N VAL A 323 -18.17 26.54 -19.28
CA VAL A 323 -18.62 27.58 -18.37
C VAL A 323 -18.56 28.93 -19.07
N LYS A 324 -19.62 29.72 -18.99
CA LYS A 324 -19.58 31.13 -19.34
C LYS A 324 -19.23 31.95 -18.11
N VAL A 325 -18.20 32.77 -18.23
CA VAL A 325 -17.67 33.61 -17.15
C VAL A 325 -17.92 35.07 -17.48
N ARG A 326 -18.52 35.78 -16.54
CA ARG A 326 -18.67 37.23 -16.59
C ARG A 326 -17.75 37.86 -15.54
N LEU A 327 -16.87 38.74 -16.01
CA LEU A 327 -15.91 39.51 -15.21
C LEU A 327 -16.18 41.00 -15.32
#